data_fbec0f95045d6075112045378449296d
#
_entry.id   fbec0f95045d6075112045378449296d
#
_cell.length_a   1.000
_cell.length_b   1.000
_cell.length_c   1.000
_cell.angle_alpha   90.00
_cell.angle_beta   90.00
_cell.angle_gamma   90.00
#
_symmetry.space_group_name_H-M   'P 1'
#
loop_
_entity.id
_entity.type
_entity.pdbx_description
1 polymer ?
#
loop_
_entity_poly.entity_id
_entity_poly.type
_entity_poly.pdbx_seq_one_letter_code
_entity_poly.pdbx_strand_id
1 'polypeptide(L)'
;AGVGRIGLIDNEKVDLSNLNRQIIHKTSSIGRKKVKSAIDSAVAINPEIRFSPYSKKLNKSNAISIISKYDIIADGSDNFDTRYLINDACYFLEKTLVSAAILGFDGQIFTFRPRGPCYRCIFSDPPKENLIPSCTEGGVLGSIAGIAGTIQATEVVKELLGIGRSLSSNLMIF
;
A
#
# COMPACT_ATOMS: atom_id res chain seq x y z
N ALA A 1 6.75 -7.08 -14.21
CA ALA A 1 7.38 -8.12 -13.40
C ALA A 1 6.58 -9.44 -13.36
N GLY A 2 5.62 -9.66 -14.24
CA GLY A 2 4.89 -10.94 -14.35
C GLY A 2 3.74 -11.12 -13.35
N VAL A 3 3.35 -10.10 -12.61
CA VAL A 3 2.14 -10.14 -11.77
C VAL A 3 0.90 -10.13 -12.67
N GLY A 4 0.15 -11.23 -12.70
CA GLY A 4 -0.96 -11.41 -13.66
C GLY A 4 -2.24 -10.66 -13.30
N ARG A 5 -2.51 -10.42 -11.98
CA ARG A 5 -3.70 -9.72 -11.52
C ARG A 5 -3.39 -8.77 -10.36
N ILE A 6 -3.86 -7.55 -10.47
CA ILE A 6 -3.70 -6.51 -9.45
C ILE A 6 -5.06 -5.95 -9.04
N GLY A 7 -5.39 -6.00 -7.76
CA GLY A 7 -6.52 -5.29 -7.17
C GLY A 7 -6.09 -3.91 -6.70
N LEU A 8 -6.85 -2.89 -7.06
CA LEU A 8 -6.61 -1.51 -6.61
C LEU A 8 -7.83 -1.03 -5.83
N ILE A 9 -7.60 -0.61 -4.58
CA ILE A 9 -8.66 -0.05 -3.73
C ILE A 9 -8.29 1.36 -3.28
N ASP A 10 -9.14 2.32 -3.61
CA ASP A 10 -9.06 3.71 -3.20
C ASP A 10 -10.42 4.37 -3.48
N ASN A 11 -10.92 5.18 -2.57
CA ASN A 11 -12.21 5.88 -2.73
C ASN A 11 -12.05 7.32 -3.23
N GLU A 12 -10.83 7.84 -3.30
CA GLU A 12 -10.55 9.23 -3.59
C GLU A 12 -10.51 9.55 -5.09
N LYS A 13 -10.46 10.85 -5.35
CA LYS A 13 -10.17 11.40 -6.67
C LYS A 13 -8.73 11.92 -6.71
N VAL A 14 -8.19 11.99 -7.90
CA VAL A 14 -6.89 12.62 -8.13
C VAL A 14 -7.00 14.11 -7.83
N ASP A 15 -6.13 14.60 -6.98
CA ASP A 15 -5.97 16.00 -6.62
C ASP A 15 -4.60 16.53 -7.06
N LEU A 16 -4.50 17.82 -7.29
CA LEU A 16 -3.24 18.48 -7.68
C LEU A 16 -2.12 18.20 -6.67
N SER A 17 -2.46 18.22 -5.37
CA SER A 17 -1.51 17.94 -4.28
C SER A 17 -0.97 16.50 -4.26
N ASN A 18 -1.58 15.58 -5.00
CA ASN A 18 -1.09 14.22 -5.10
C ASN A 18 0.06 14.07 -6.10
N LEU A 19 0.13 14.94 -7.11
CA LEU A 19 1.04 14.78 -8.26
C LEU A 19 2.52 14.92 -7.90
N ASN A 20 2.84 15.52 -6.77
CA ASN A 20 4.22 15.63 -6.28
C ASN A 20 4.85 14.28 -5.88
N ARG A 21 4.02 13.23 -5.66
CA ARG A 21 4.48 11.91 -5.21
C ARG A 21 3.78 10.72 -5.86
N GLN A 22 2.56 10.88 -6.33
CA GLN A 22 1.77 9.80 -6.95
C GLN A 22 1.96 9.82 -8.49
N ILE A 23 3.15 9.38 -8.94
CA ILE A 23 3.59 9.43 -10.34
C ILE A 23 2.70 8.64 -11.33
N ILE A 24 1.83 7.76 -10.82
CA ILE A 24 0.85 7.01 -11.62
C ILE A 24 -0.27 7.91 -12.18
N HIS A 25 -0.45 9.09 -11.60
CA HIS A 25 -1.46 10.06 -12.02
C HIS A 25 -0.85 11.18 -12.88
N LYS A 26 -1.69 11.81 -13.70
CA LYS A 26 -1.32 12.92 -14.59
C LYS A 26 -2.19 14.13 -14.29
N THR A 27 -1.74 15.33 -14.62
CA THR A 27 -2.52 16.56 -14.50
C THR A 27 -3.89 16.45 -15.19
N SER A 28 -3.95 15.81 -16.37
CA SER A 28 -5.21 15.55 -17.10
C SER A 28 -6.16 14.58 -16.37
N SER A 29 -5.73 13.95 -15.29
CA SER A 29 -6.53 13.01 -14.47
C SER A 29 -7.12 13.67 -13.22
N ILE A 30 -6.84 14.94 -12.95
CA ILE A 30 -7.40 15.66 -11.78
C ILE A 30 -8.92 15.58 -11.80
N GLY A 31 -9.52 15.25 -10.63
CA GLY A 31 -10.95 15.05 -10.44
C GLY A 31 -11.48 13.65 -10.79
N ARG A 32 -10.70 12.83 -11.51
CA ARG A 32 -11.06 11.42 -11.80
C ARG A 32 -10.80 10.52 -10.59
N LYS A 33 -11.53 9.41 -10.48
CA LYS A 33 -11.24 8.39 -9.44
C LYS A 33 -9.81 7.89 -9.55
N LYS A 34 -9.06 7.86 -8.43
CA LYS A 34 -7.65 7.41 -8.39
C LYS A 34 -7.48 6.02 -8.97
N VAL A 35 -8.34 5.07 -8.59
CA VAL A 35 -8.30 3.69 -9.12
C VAL A 35 -8.40 3.68 -10.65
N LYS A 36 -9.33 4.44 -11.23
CA LYS A 36 -9.49 4.47 -12.69
C LYS A 36 -8.27 5.10 -13.39
N SER A 37 -7.79 6.22 -12.87
CA SER A 37 -6.59 6.88 -13.39
C SER A 37 -5.36 5.98 -13.31
N ALA A 38 -5.18 5.25 -12.21
CA ALA A 38 -4.07 4.33 -12.03
C ALA A 38 -4.12 3.15 -13.01
N ILE A 39 -5.30 2.58 -13.23
CA ILE A 39 -5.49 1.49 -14.21
C ILE A 39 -5.16 1.97 -15.62
N ASP A 40 -5.69 3.12 -16.04
CA ASP A 40 -5.42 3.66 -17.37
C ASP A 40 -3.90 3.84 -17.62
N SER A 41 -3.17 4.34 -16.61
CA SER A 41 -1.72 4.50 -16.69
C SER A 41 -0.99 3.16 -16.72
N ALA A 42 -1.41 2.21 -15.89
CA ALA A 42 -0.77 0.90 -15.81
C ALA A 42 -1.01 0.04 -17.07
N VAL A 43 -2.21 0.08 -17.63
CA VAL A 43 -2.54 -0.61 -18.89
C VAL A 43 -1.74 -0.03 -20.07
N ALA A 44 -1.47 1.28 -20.08
CA ALA A 44 -0.62 1.90 -21.07
C ALA A 44 0.84 1.41 -21.01
N ILE A 45 1.30 0.93 -19.84
CA ILE A 45 2.64 0.34 -19.65
C ILE A 45 2.62 -1.15 -19.99
N ASN A 46 1.63 -1.89 -19.50
CA ASN A 46 1.49 -3.32 -19.75
C ASN A 46 0.00 -3.72 -19.85
N PRO A 47 -0.51 -3.94 -21.05
CA PRO A 47 -1.92 -4.28 -21.28
C PRO A 47 -2.27 -5.73 -20.89
N GLU A 48 -1.29 -6.60 -20.62
CA GLU A 48 -1.53 -8.01 -20.28
C GLU A 48 -1.98 -8.21 -18.81
N ILE A 49 -1.79 -7.21 -17.96
CA ILE A 49 -2.17 -7.30 -16.55
C ILE A 49 -3.68 -7.11 -16.39
N ARG A 50 -4.30 -8.01 -15.62
CA ARG A 50 -5.72 -7.91 -15.26
C ARG A 50 -5.89 -7.06 -14.01
N PHE A 51 -6.69 -6.00 -14.09
CA PHE A 51 -6.97 -5.12 -12.97
C PHE A 51 -8.37 -5.36 -12.40
N SER A 52 -8.48 -5.33 -11.06
CA SER A 52 -9.75 -5.37 -10.34
C SER A 52 -9.94 -4.05 -9.59
N PRO A 53 -10.80 -3.13 -10.09
CA PRO A 53 -11.00 -1.82 -9.46
C PRO A 53 -11.97 -1.90 -8.29
N TYR A 54 -11.62 -1.27 -7.17
CA TYR A 54 -12.47 -1.06 -6.00
C TYR A 54 -12.50 0.43 -5.65
N SER A 55 -13.34 1.21 -6.34
CA SER A 55 -13.51 2.65 -6.08
C SER A 55 -14.35 2.89 -4.82
N LYS A 56 -13.91 2.38 -3.69
CA LYS A 56 -14.59 2.46 -2.38
C LYS A 56 -13.57 2.47 -1.24
N LYS A 57 -14.00 2.99 -0.09
CA LYS A 57 -13.19 2.95 1.13
C LYS A 57 -13.11 1.51 1.66
N LEU A 58 -11.90 1.07 2.02
CA LEU A 58 -11.74 -0.15 2.79
C LEU A 58 -12.27 0.08 4.21
N ASN A 59 -13.08 -0.84 4.70
CA ASN A 59 -13.68 -0.77 6.02
C ASN A 59 -13.93 -2.18 6.59
N LYS A 60 -14.37 -2.27 7.84
CA LYS A 60 -14.60 -3.54 8.55
C LYS A 60 -15.59 -4.47 7.82
N SER A 61 -16.58 -3.93 7.10
CA SER A 61 -17.60 -4.73 6.43
C SER A 61 -17.12 -5.34 5.10
N ASN A 62 -16.05 -4.81 4.49
CA ASN A 62 -15.60 -5.27 3.17
C ASN A 62 -14.15 -5.78 3.13
N ALA A 63 -13.33 -5.51 4.16
CA ALA A 63 -11.90 -5.86 4.16
C ALA A 63 -11.68 -7.37 3.94
N ILE A 64 -12.32 -8.21 4.73
CA ILE A 64 -12.18 -9.68 4.62
C ILE A 64 -12.58 -10.18 3.23
N SER A 65 -13.72 -9.73 2.70
CA SER A 65 -14.22 -10.18 1.40
C SER A 65 -13.39 -9.73 0.21
N ILE A 66 -12.63 -8.63 0.35
CA ILE A 66 -11.75 -8.13 -0.70
C ILE A 66 -10.37 -8.77 -0.58
N ILE A 67 -9.76 -8.72 0.61
CA ILE A 67 -8.39 -9.22 0.87
C ILE A 67 -8.28 -10.72 0.62
N SER A 68 -9.31 -11.51 0.95
CA SER A 68 -9.31 -12.97 0.72
C SER A 68 -9.08 -13.38 -0.73
N LYS A 69 -9.34 -12.50 -1.70
CA LYS A 69 -9.22 -12.78 -3.14
C LYS A 69 -7.78 -12.67 -3.67
N TYR A 70 -6.84 -12.24 -2.85
CA TYR A 70 -5.46 -11.96 -3.25
C TYR A 70 -4.48 -12.80 -2.44
N ASP A 71 -3.33 -13.10 -3.05
CA ASP A 71 -2.28 -13.89 -2.42
C ASP A 71 -1.42 -13.05 -1.48
N ILE A 72 -1.13 -11.82 -1.88
CA ILE A 72 -0.34 -10.85 -1.13
C ILE A 72 -1.05 -9.50 -1.13
N ILE A 73 -0.92 -8.79 -0.03
CA ILE A 73 -1.46 -7.44 0.14
C ILE A 73 -0.30 -6.45 0.24
N ALA A 74 -0.34 -5.39 -0.56
CA ALA A 74 0.53 -4.24 -0.45
C ALA A 74 -0.25 -3.07 0.15
N ASP A 75 0.21 -2.53 1.27
CA ASP A 75 -0.38 -1.40 1.97
C ASP A 75 0.49 -0.15 1.82
N GLY A 76 -0.05 0.87 1.17
CA GLY A 76 0.53 2.21 1.06
C GLY A 76 -0.42 3.27 1.62
N SER A 77 -1.26 2.91 2.59
CA SER A 77 -2.18 3.85 3.24
C SER A 77 -1.44 4.89 4.08
N ASP A 78 -2.00 6.09 4.15
CA ASP A 78 -1.47 7.25 4.87
C ASP A 78 -2.16 7.50 6.22
N ASN A 79 -2.99 6.55 6.68
CA ASN A 79 -3.70 6.66 7.95
C ASN A 79 -3.65 5.37 8.74
N PHE A 80 -3.61 5.50 10.07
CA PHE A 80 -3.46 4.37 10.98
C PHE A 80 -4.68 3.45 10.97
N ASP A 81 -5.91 3.97 10.91
CA ASP A 81 -7.14 3.15 10.90
C ASP A 81 -7.13 2.14 9.78
N THR A 82 -6.78 2.57 8.58
CA THR A 82 -6.69 1.69 7.41
C THR A 82 -5.56 0.68 7.57
N ARG A 83 -4.39 1.11 8.08
CA ARG A 83 -3.23 0.24 8.28
C ARG A 83 -3.51 -0.86 9.28
N TYR A 84 -4.09 -0.53 10.44
CA TYR A 84 -4.49 -1.54 11.44
C TYR A 84 -5.57 -2.47 10.91
N LEU A 85 -6.55 -1.95 10.17
CA LEU A 85 -7.59 -2.76 9.53
C LEU A 85 -7.00 -3.77 8.53
N ILE A 86 -6.07 -3.34 7.68
CA ILE A 86 -5.40 -4.21 6.71
C ILE A 86 -4.58 -5.27 7.43
N ASN A 87 -3.79 -4.86 8.45
CA ASN A 87 -3.02 -5.78 9.26
C ASN A 87 -3.90 -6.87 9.89
N ASP A 88 -4.96 -6.48 10.57
CA ASP A 88 -5.87 -7.41 11.23
C ASP A 88 -6.51 -8.37 10.24
N ALA A 89 -7.00 -7.86 9.11
CA ALA A 89 -7.59 -8.69 8.07
C ALA A 89 -6.58 -9.68 7.46
N CYS A 90 -5.34 -9.25 7.21
CA CYS A 90 -4.26 -10.12 6.71
C CYS A 90 -3.89 -11.19 7.74
N TYR A 91 -3.81 -10.83 9.02
CA TYR A 91 -3.53 -11.77 10.10
C TYR A 91 -4.59 -12.87 10.18
N PHE A 92 -5.88 -12.50 10.21
CA PHE A 92 -7.00 -13.46 10.25
C PHE A 92 -7.12 -14.32 9.00
N LEU A 93 -6.76 -13.79 7.85
CA LEU A 93 -6.83 -14.51 6.57
C LEU A 93 -5.54 -15.28 6.23
N GLU A 94 -4.55 -15.27 7.13
CA GLU A 94 -3.22 -15.83 6.89
C GLU A 94 -2.62 -15.33 5.54
N LYS A 95 -2.71 -14.00 5.27
CA LYS A 95 -2.14 -13.37 4.06
C LYS A 95 -0.83 -12.66 4.39
N THR A 96 0.13 -12.75 3.48
CA THR A 96 1.32 -11.92 3.55
C THR A 96 0.96 -10.46 3.28
N LEU A 97 1.42 -9.58 4.16
CA LEU A 97 1.26 -8.13 4.07
C LEU A 97 2.64 -7.48 3.89
N VAL A 98 2.79 -6.69 2.84
CA VAL A 98 3.93 -5.79 2.66
C VAL A 98 3.43 -4.36 2.87
N SER A 99 3.80 -3.75 3.98
CA SER A 99 3.35 -2.40 4.35
C SER A 99 4.50 -1.40 4.21
N ALA A 100 4.23 -0.26 3.62
CA ALA A 100 5.14 0.87 3.54
C ALA A 100 4.52 2.11 4.16
N ALA A 101 5.34 2.88 4.87
CA ALA A 101 4.97 4.17 5.46
C ALA A 101 6.06 5.19 5.18
N ILE A 102 5.66 6.41 4.92
CA ILE A 102 6.57 7.53 4.67
C ILE A 102 6.08 8.78 5.40
N LEU A 103 7.03 9.57 5.90
CA LEU A 103 6.75 10.86 6.50
C LEU A 103 7.98 11.75 6.31
N GLY A 104 7.81 12.94 5.72
CA GLY A 104 8.92 13.84 5.42
C GLY A 104 9.97 13.17 4.53
N PHE A 105 11.12 12.91 5.11
CA PHE A 105 12.28 12.26 4.47
C PHE A 105 12.48 10.80 4.91
N ASP A 106 11.65 10.30 5.83
CA ASP A 106 11.79 8.97 6.39
C ASP A 106 10.85 7.98 5.73
N GLY A 107 11.32 6.76 5.56
CA GLY A 107 10.52 5.63 5.09
C GLY A 107 10.67 4.39 5.96
N GLN A 108 9.60 3.63 6.06
CA GLN A 108 9.57 2.35 6.78
C GLN A 108 8.89 1.29 5.91
N ILE A 109 9.48 0.10 5.85
CA ILE A 109 8.92 -1.03 5.12
C ILE A 109 8.94 -2.28 5.98
N PHE A 110 7.83 -2.98 5.99
CA PHE A 110 7.62 -4.23 6.71
C PHE A 110 7.11 -5.31 5.77
N THR A 111 7.52 -6.55 6.01
CA THR A 111 6.90 -7.74 5.44
C THR A 111 6.40 -8.62 6.58
N PHE A 112 5.10 -8.84 6.67
CA PHE A 112 4.46 -9.69 7.67
C PHE A 112 3.96 -10.97 6.98
N ARG A 113 4.53 -12.11 7.34
CA ARG A 113 4.09 -13.43 6.88
C ARG A 113 3.08 -14.05 7.84
N PRO A 114 2.22 -14.95 7.35
CA PRO A 114 1.34 -15.73 8.20
C PRO A 114 2.09 -16.41 9.33
N ARG A 115 1.47 -16.46 10.52
CA ARG A 115 2.02 -17.08 11.73
C ARG A 115 3.30 -16.45 12.28
N GLY A 116 3.74 -15.33 11.70
CA GLY A 116 4.83 -14.51 12.18
C GLY A 116 4.34 -13.30 12.99
N PRO A 117 5.26 -12.40 13.39
CA PRO A 117 4.87 -11.14 13.99
C PRO A 117 4.02 -10.32 13.00
N CYS A 118 3.13 -9.48 13.51
CA CYS A 118 2.31 -8.57 12.74
C CYS A 118 2.56 -7.11 13.16
N TYR A 119 1.92 -6.16 12.50
CA TYR A 119 2.08 -4.73 12.82
C TYR A 119 1.80 -4.42 14.29
N ARG A 120 0.79 -5.08 14.91
CA ARG A 120 0.48 -4.91 16.32
C ARG A 120 1.52 -5.47 17.29
N CYS A 121 2.38 -6.37 16.86
CA CYS A 121 3.51 -6.84 17.67
C CYS A 121 4.59 -5.76 17.87
N ILE A 122 4.64 -4.77 16.96
CA ILE A 122 5.58 -3.66 17.00
C ILE A 122 4.88 -2.42 17.58
N PHE A 123 3.66 -2.16 17.12
CA PHE A 123 2.83 -1.03 17.51
C PHE A 123 1.47 -1.56 17.98
N SER A 124 1.33 -1.81 19.28
CA SER A 124 0.12 -2.44 19.87
C SER A 124 -1.14 -1.63 19.57
N ASP A 125 -1.05 -0.33 19.70
CA ASP A 125 -2.15 0.61 19.61
C ASP A 125 -1.85 1.74 18.63
N PRO A 126 -2.89 2.28 17.97
CA PRO A 126 -2.72 3.50 17.19
C PRO A 126 -2.19 4.65 18.07
N PRO A 127 -1.32 5.51 17.56
CA PRO A 127 -0.90 6.69 18.29
C PRO A 127 -2.12 7.54 18.65
N LYS A 128 -2.05 8.22 19.80
CA LYS A 128 -3.09 9.19 20.19
C LYS A 128 -3.23 10.25 19.09
N GLU A 129 -4.46 10.70 18.87
CA GLU A 129 -4.76 11.77 17.93
C GLU A 129 -3.82 12.96 18.15
N ASN A 130 -3.31 13.54 17.06
CA ASN A 130 -2.40 14.69 17.03
C ASN A 130 -0.95 14.47 17.51
N LEU A 131 -0.52 13.25 17.83
CA LEU A 131 0.89 13.01 18.19
C LEU A 131 1.80 12.85 16.96
N ILE A 132 1.26 12.40 15.85
CA ILE A 132 2.01 12.23 14.60
C ILE A 132 1.32 13.06 13.53
N PRO A 133 2.01 14.01 12.90
CA PRO A 133 1.43 14.79 11.82
C PRO A 133 1.00 13.88 10.67
N SER A 134 -0.10 14.21 10.04
CA SER A 134 -0.52 13.56 8.80
C SER A 134 0.49 13.83 7.68
N CYS A 135 0.50 12.99 6.64
CA CYS A 135 1.32 13.25 5.44
C CYS A 135 1.00 14.61 4.78
N THR A 136 -0.19 15.14 5.05
CA THR A 136 -0.63 16.45 4.54
C THR A 136 0.04 17.60 5.32
N GLU A 137 0.26 17.42 6.62
CA GLU A 137 0.86 18.41 7.51
C GLU A 137 2.40 18.31 7.53
N GLY A 138 2.92 17.06 7.62
CA GLY A 138 4.37 16.83 7.65
C GLY A 138 5.03 16.89 6.27
N GLY A 139 4.23 16.88 5.21
CA GLY A 139 4.74 16.79 3.84
C GLY A 139 5.38 15.42 3.53
N VAL A 140 5.61 15.18 2.25
CA VAL A 140 6.31 13.98 1.77
C VAL A 140 7.10 14.34 0.53
N LEU A 141 8.38 14.01 0.53
CA LEU A 141 9.22 14.14 -0.65
C LEU A 141 8.89 13.02 -1.66
N GLY A 142 8.60 13.39 -2.91
CA GLY A 142 8.20 12.42 -3.95
C GLY A 142 9.24 11.33 -4.22
N SER A 143 10.54 11.63 -4.09
CA SER A 143 11.62 10.64 -4.22
C SER A 143 11.57 9.58 -3.12
N ILE A 144 11.23 9.95 -1.88
CA ILE A 144 11.06 9.00 -0.77
C ILE A 144 9.88 8.07 -1.04
N ALA A 145 8.78 8.61 -1.56
CA ALA A 145 7.64 7.79 -2.00
C ALA A 145 8.05 6.79 -3.10
N GLY A 146 8.88 7.23 -4.05
CA GLY A 146 9.42 6.38 -5.13
C GLY A 146 10.30 5.26 -4.58
N ILE A 147 11.22 5.57 -3.66
CA ILE A 147 12.08 4.58 -3.00
C ILE A 147 11.22 3.55 -2.24
N ALA A 148 10.32 4.02 -1.37
CA ALA A 148 9.43 3.15 -0.61
C ALA A 148 8.62 2.24 -1.53
N GLY A 149 7.99 2.79 -2.56
CA GLY A 149 7.15 2.02 -3.50
C GLY A 149 7.93 0.98 -4.30
N THR A 150 9.15 1.28 -4.73
CA THR A 150 10.01 0.32 -5.44
C THR A 150 10.50 -0.81 -4.55
N ILE A 151 10.90 -0.51 -3.31
CA ILE A 151 11.28 -1.55 -2.34
C ILE A 151 10.07 -2.41 -1.99
N GLN A 152 8.91 -1.79 -1.72
CA GLN A 152 7.68 -2.51 -1.43
C GLN A 152 7.28 -3.45 -2.58
N ALA A 153 7.34 -2.98 -3.83
CA ALA A 153 7.06 -3.80 -5.00
C ALA A 153 8.04 -4.97 -5.14
N THR A 154 9.32 -4.73 -4.82
CA THR A 154 10.35 -5.78 -4.82
C THR A 154 10.07 -6.84 -3.76
N GLU A 155 9.67 -6.44 -2.55
CA GLU A 155 9.27 -7.38 -1.50
C GLU A 155 8.05 -8.21 -1.94
N VAL A 156 7.03 -7.59 -2.54
CA VAL A 156 5.87 -8.32 -3.09
C VAL A 156 6.31 -9.37 -4.11
N VAL A 157 7.23 -9.04 -5.02
CA VAL A 157 7.72 -9.98 -6.03
C VAL A 157 8.52 -11.11 -5.37
N LYS A 158 9.37 -10.82 -4.40
CA LYS A 158 10.12 -11.85 -3.64
C LYS A 158 9.19 -12.82 -2.93
N GLU A 159 8.16 -12.31 -2.27
CA GLU A 159 7.17 -13.13 -1.57
C GLU A 159 6.34 -13.98 -2.53
N LEU A 160 5.95 -13.45 -3.70
CA LEU A 160 5.19 -14.20 -4.72
C LEU A 160 6.01 -15.34 -5.32
N LEU A 161 7.31 -15.13 -5.52
CA LEU A 161 8.20 -16.10 -6.16
C LEU A 161 8.94 -17.01 -5.16
N GLY A 162 8.90 -16.70 -3.87
CA GLY A 162 9.66 -17.41 -2.86
C GLY A 162 11.17 -17.30 -3.04
N ILE A 163 11.69 -16.17 -3.54
CA ILE A 163 13.10 -15.95 -3.86
C ILE A 163 13.71 -14.79 -3.07
N GLY A 164 15.03 -14.82 -2.94
CA GLY A 164 15.77 -13.75 -2.26
C GLY A 164 15.57 -13.74 -0.75
N ARG A 165 16.20 -12.76 -0.09
CA ARG A 165 16.05 -12.55 1.35
C ARG A 165 14.87 -11.61 1.59
N SER A 166 13.81 -12.14 2.19
CA SER A 166 12.64 -11.36 2.63
C SER A 166 12.98 -10.40 3.77
N LEU A 167 12.23 -9.30 3.86
CA LEU A 167 12.19 -8.44 5.06
C LEU A 167 11.30 -9.02 6.18
N SER A 168 10.77 -10.24 6.02
CA SER A 168 10.01 -10.89 7.09
C SER A 168 10.80 -10.93 8.39
N SER A 169 10.18 -10.49 9.49
CA SER A 169 10.81 -10.32 10.81
C SER A 169 11.89 -9.22 10.89
N ASN A 170 11.98 -8.37 9.90
CA ASN A 170 12.84 -7.19 9.90
C ASN A 170 12.02 -5.94 9.57
N LEU A 171 12.44 -4.82 10.15
CA LEU A 171 11.98 -3.49 9.78
C LEU A 171 13.09 -2.81 8.99
N MET A 172 12.79 -2.35 7.78
CA MET A 172 13.67 -1.45 7.04
C MET A 172 13.27 0.00 7.35
N ILE A 173 14.23 0.80 7.75
CA ILE A 173 14.11 2.25 7.93
C ILE A 173 15.16 2.92 7.05
N PHE A 174 14.80 3.97 6.36
CA PHE A 174 15.70 4.77 5.51
C PHE A 174 15.29 6.23 5.47
#